data_637fc8132d536b83b6535f31c119832b
#
_entry.id   637fc8132d536b83b6535f31c119832b
#
_cell.length_a   1.000
_cell.length_b   1.000
_cell.length_c   1.000
_cell.angle_alpha   90.00
_cell.angle_beta   90.00
_cell.angle_gamma   90.00
#
_symmetry.space_group_name_H-M   'P 1'
#
loop_
_entity.id
_entity.type
_entity.pdbx_description
1 polymer ?
#
loop_
_entity_poly.entity_id
_entity_poly.type
_entity_poly.pdbx_seq_one_letter_code
_entity_poly.pdbx_strand_id
1 'polypeptide(L)'
;MGDPFHDLAERYNSSGEILRQVLRHELTGRGLAAHLPGAPARIVDVGGGAGQQAIPLSRRGYEVTIIDPSPKMLAEARKRLAREEAGVRRRVRLVGGTGERAHETLGGETFDSVLCHGVLMYLEDPRPMIHALSALLRPGGVVSVLAKNATALAMRPALEGRYQDALCSLKAERDRGRLGVITRGDTVEDLYGAFREAGVEALQWYGVRVFTDHLGDRMPGEDLPEVLELEWEAGRSEPYRSVARLIHLVGRKKPIQG
;
A
#
# COMPACT_ATOMS: atom_id res chain seq x y z
N MET A 1 -3.17 21.89 -15.67
CA MET A 1 -3.44 20.46 -15.69
C MET A 1 -4.02 20.14 -14.33
N GLY A 2 -5.30 19.74 -14.25
CA GLY A 2 -5.94 19.42 -12.96
C GLY A 2 -5.23 18.24 -12.28
N ASP A 3 -5.16 18.28 -10.95
CA ASP A 3 -4.61 17.19 -10.12
C ASP A 3 -5.46 15.93 -10.36
N PRO A 4 -4.91 14.87 -11.02
CA PRO A 4 -5.66 13.65 -11.32
C PRO A 4 -6.12 12.91 -10.05
N PHE A 5 -5.58 13.27 -8.89
CA PHE A 5 -5.94 12.70 -7.60
C PHE A 5 -7.02 13.51 -6.86
N HIS A 6 -7.43 14.68 -7.37
CA HIS A 6 -8.43 15.51 -6.69
C HIS A 6 -9.79 14.79 -6.58
N ASP A 7 -10.32 14.30 -7.70
CA ASP A 7 -11.59 13.55 -7.74
C ASP A 7 -11.47 12.15 -7.12
N LEU A 8 -10.26 11.56 -7.19
CA LEU A 8 -9.94 10.30 -6.55
C LEU A 8 -10.01 10.39 -5.02
N ALA A 9 -9.52 11.49 -4.44
CA ALA A 9 -9.54 11.70 -3.00
C ALA A 9 -10.98 11.76 -2.45
N GLU A 10 -11.94 12.35 -3.17
CA GLU A 10 -13.35 12.36 -2.76
C GLU A 10 -13.96 10.97 -2.77
N ARG A 11 -13.76 10.22 -3.84
CA ARG A 11 -14.26 8.84 -3.97
C ARG A 11 -13.61 7.88 -2.96
N TYR A 12 -12.34 8.12 -2.60
CA TYR A 12 -11.63 7.31 -1.63
C TYR A 12 -12.12 7.56 -0.20
N ASN A 13 -12.45 8.81 0.13
CA ASN A 13 -12.89 9.20 1.47
C ASN A 13 -14.41 9.03 1.69
N SER A 14 -15.23 9.05 0.64
CA SER A 14 -16.69 8.91 0.72
C SER A 14 -17.18 7.46 0.85
N SER A 15 -16.35 6.49 0.45
CA SER A 15 -16.64 5.09 0.66
C SER A 15 -16.34 4.72 2.11
N GLY A 16 -17.27 4.81 3.05
CA GLY A 16 -17.10 4.39 4.44
C GLY A 16 -16.21 3.14 4.62
N GLU A 17 -16.16 2.53 5.75
CA GLU A 17 -15.32 1.34 6.01
C GLU A 17 -15.90 0.09 5.31
N ILE A 18 -15.91 0.11 3.97
CA ILE A 18 -16.33 -1.06 3.17
C ILE A 18 -15.35 -2.22 3.32
N LEU A 19 -15.84 -3.45 3.23
CA LEU A 19 -15.10 -4.67 3.50
C LEU A 19 -13.72 -4.71 2.79
N ARG A 20 -13.66 -4.37 1.51
CA ARG A 20 -12.40 -4.40 0.73
C ARG A 20 -11.34 -3.43 1.27
N GLN A 21 -11.75 -2.32 1.92
CA GLN A 21 -10.79 -1.37 2.52
C GLN A 21 -10.35 -1.87 3.89
N VAL A 22 -11.27 -2.36 4.70
CA VAL A 22 -10.95 -3.01 5.97
C VAL A 22 -9.94 -4.13 5.75
N LEU A 23 -10.24 -5.07 4.86
CA LEU A 23 -9.33 -6.18 4.52
C LEU A 23 -7.96 -5.69 4.02
N ARG A 24 -7.95 -4.69 3.14
CA ARG A 24 -6.68 -4.13 2.66
C ARG A 24 -5.83 -3.60 3.81
N HIS A 25 -6.40 -2.83 4.73
CA HIS A 25 -5.65 -2.20 5.82
C HIS A 25 -5.25 -3.22 6.88
N GLU A 26 -6.16 -4.09 7.31
CA GLU A 26 -5.89 -5.10 8.33
C GLU A 26 -4.86 -6.14 7.87
N LEU A 27 -5.02 -6.72 6.68
CA LEU A 27 -4.10 -7.73 6.17
C LEU A 27 -2.71 -7.14 5.87
N THR A 28 -2.65 -5.93 5.29
CA THR A 28 -1.38 -5.25 5.08
C THR A 28 -0.72 -4.91 6.42
N GLY A 29 -1.50 -4.45 7.41
CA GLY A 29 -1.03 -4.18 8.75
C GLY A 29 -0.47 -5.42 9.46
N ARG A 30 -1.14 -6.58 9.33
CA ARG A 30 -0.65 -7.87 9.88
C ARG A 30 0.67 -8.28 9.23
N GLY A 31 0.76 -8.25 7.90
CA GLY A 31 1.99 -8.59 7.18
C GLY A 31 3.15 -7.64 7.51
N LEU A 32 2.86 -6.34 7.61
CA LEU A 32 3.85 -5.33 7.97
C LEU A 32 4.38 -5.53 9.41
N ALA A 33 3.50 -5.83 10.36
CA ALA A 33 3.84 -5.98 11.77
C ALA A 33 4.90 -7.07 12.04
N ALA A 34 4.95 -8.10 11.20
CA ALA A 34 5.94 -9.17 11.31
C ALA A 34 7.38 -8.73 10.98
N HIS A 35 7.55 -7.58 10.34
CA HIS A 35 8.84 -7.12 9.81
C HIS A 35 9.30 -5.77 10.37
N LEU A 36 8.41 -4.99 10.96
CA LEU A 36 8.76 -3.71 11.55
C LEU A 36 9.72 -3.87 12.72
N PRO A 37 10.67 -2.93 12.90
CA PRO A 37 11.45 -2.87 14.14
C PRO A 37 10.51 -2.55 15.32
N GLY A 38 10.96 -2.82 16.53
CA GLY A 38 10.26 -2.42 17.75
C GLY A 38 10.09 -0.90 17.84
N ALA A 39 8.97 -0.45 18.40
CA ALA A 39 8.79 0.97 18.71
C ALA A 39 9.66 1.38 19.94
N PRO A 40 10.15 2.64 19.98
CA PRO A 40 9.95 3.69 18.99
C PRO A 40 10.87 3.50 17.77
N ALA A 41 10.31 3.72 16.58
CA ALA A 41 11.07 3.75 15.34
C ALA A 41 10.47 4.75 14.39
N ARG A 42 11.25 5.28 13.45
CA ARG A 42 10.85 6.31 12.49
C ARG A 42 10.37 5.66 11.19
N ILE A 43 9.16 5.95 10.81
CA ILE A 43 8.52 5.43 9.60
C ILE A 43 8.15 6.59 8.68
N VAL A 44 8.34 6.44 7.37
CA VAL A 44 7.73 7.33 6.38
C VAL A 44 6.71 6.55 5.55
N ASP A 45 5.52 7.14 5.39
CA ASP A 45 4.42 6.61 4.57
C ASP A 45 4.31 7.48 3.32
N VAL A 46 4.85 6.98 2.20
CA VAL A 46 4.93 7.66 0.92
C VAL A 46 3.63 7.43 0.15
N GLY A 47 2.91 8.53 -0.15
CA GLY A 47 1.54 8.46 -0.64
C GLY A 47 0.58 8.00 0.45
N GLY A 48 0.87 8.36 1.71
CA GLY A 48 0.12 7.89 2.89
C GLY A 48 -1.28 8.48 3.03
N GLY A 49 -1.66 9.42 2.14
CA GLY A 49 -3.01 9.93 2.00
C GLY A 49 -3.60 10.50 3.30
N ALA A 50 -4.75 9.98 3.67
CA ALA A 50 -5.47 10.39 4.89
C ALA A 50 -5.00 9.65 6.17
N GLY A 51 -3.85 8.98 6.14
CA GLY A 51 -3.20 8.39 7.30
C GLY A 51 -3.77 7.05 7.75
N GLN A 52 -4.37 6.27 6.85
CA GLN A 52 -5.00 4.99 7.20
C GLN A 52 -4.01 3.98 7.80
N GLN A 53 -2.74 3.97 7.34
CA GLN A 53 -1.68 3.16 7.94
C GLN A 53 -0.91 3.92 9.03
N ALA A 54 -0.65 5.20 8.82
CA ALA A 54 0.17 6.01 9.71
C ALA A 54 -0.44 6.18 11.11
N ILE A 55 -1.75 6.45 11.20
CA ILE A 55 -2.41 6.66 12.50
C ILE A 55 -2.39 5.40 13.38
N PRO A 56 -2.78 4.20 12.90
CA PRO A 56 -2.64 2.97 13.68
C PRO A 56 -1.20 2.69 14.12
N LEU A 57 -0.19 2.98 13.29
CA LEU A 57 1.21 2.83 13.67
C LEU A 57 1.61 3.82 14.78
N SER A 58 1.17 5.08 14.69
CA SER A 58 1.47 6.08 15.71
C SER A 58 0.82 5.76 17.07
N ARG A 59 -0.37 5.13 17.10
CA ARG A 59 -0.98 4.58 18.31
C ARG A 59 -0.11 3.50 18.98
N ARG A 60 0.63 2.75 18.15
CA ARG A 60 1.58 1.71 18.62
C ARG A 60 2.95 2.27 19.03
N GLY A 61 3.13 3.60 19.02
CA GLY A 61 4.35 4.27 19.48
C GLY A 61 5.37 4.62 18.40
N TYR A 62 5.08 4.38 17.13
CA TYR A 62 5.97 4.77 16.03
C TYR A 62 5.88 6.26 15.73
N GLU A 63 7.00 6.87 15.33
CA GLU A 63 7.05 8.21 14.77
C GLU A 63 6.82 8.12 13.26
N VAL A 64 5.71 8.68 12.76
CA VAL A 64 5.33 8.49 11.36
C VAL A 64 5.30 9.83 10.62
N THR A 65 6.05 9.90 9.52
CA THR A 65 5.94 11.01 8.56
C THR A 65 5.06 10.55 7.40
N ILE A 66 3.96 11.25 7.13
CA ILE A 66 3.16 11.10 5.92
C ILE A 66 3.68 12.10 4.90
N ILE A 67 4.05 11.62 3.71
CA ILE A 67 4.30 12.48 2.55
C ILE A 67 3.29 12.15 1.45
N ASP A 68 2.54 13.17 1.00
CA ASP A 68 1.49 13.00 -0.02
C ASP A 68 1.40 14.27 -0.88
N PRO A 69 1.28 14.15 -2.22
CA PRO A 69 1.17 15.31 -3.10
C PRO A 69 -0.19 16.01 -3.02
N SER A 70 -1.23 15.36 -2.48
CA SER A 70 -2.59 15.90 -2.43
C SER A 70 -2.83 16.72 -1.16
N PRO A 71 -3.00 18.05 -1.25
CA PRO A 71 -3.35 18.88 -0.09
C PRO A 71 -4.67 18.46 0.55
N LYS A 72 -5.61 17.92 -0.25
CA LYS A 72 -6.91 17.41 0.21
C LYS A 72 -6.74 16.19 1.09
N MET A 73 -5.89 15.23 0.68
CA MET A 73 -5.60 14.04 1.48
C MET A 73 -4.92 14.42 2.81
N LEU A 74 -3.96 15.35 2.78
CA LEU A 74 -3.31 15.84 3.99
C LEU A 74 -4.28 16.61 4.90
N ALA A 75 -5.24 17.34 4.35
CA ALA A 75 -6.29 17.99 5.13
C ALA A 75 -7.19 16.95 5.84
N GLU A 76 -7.52 15.86 5.17
CA GLU A 76 -8.27 14.76 5.77
C GLU A 76 -7.46 14.03 6.83
N ALA A 77 -6.17 13.82 6.62
CA ALA A 77 -5.27 13.29 7.65
C ALA A 77 -5.25 14.18 8.90
N ARG A 78 -5.21 15.53 8.75
CA ARG A 78 -5.29 16.46 9.86
C ARG A 78 -6.60 16.32 10.63
N LYS A 79 -7.74 16.19 9.93
CA LYS A 79 -9.06 16.00 10.58
C LYS A 79 -9.12 14.70 11.39
N ARG A 80 -8.56 13.61 10.85
CA ARG A 80 -8.48 12.33 11.57
C ARG A 80 -7.58 12.45 12.79
N LEU A 81 -6.39 13.02 12.62
CA LEU A 81 -5.45 13.26 13.72
C LEU A 81 -6.03 14.15 14.81
N ALA A 82 -6.87 15.14 14.49
CA ALA A 82 -7.50 15.98 15.48
C ALA A 82 -8.40 15.22 16.47
N ARG A 83 -8.85 14.02 16.10
CA ARG A 83 -9.68 13.14 16.94
C ARG A 83 -8.84 12.20 17.83
N GLU A 84 -7.52 12.16 17.62
CA GLU A 84 -6.60 11.31 18.36
C GLU A 84 -6.10 11.99 19.64
N GLU A 85 -5.57 11.18 20.56
CA GLU A 85 -4.91 11.67 21.75
C GLU A 85 -3.67 12.52 21.42
N ALA A 86 -3.30 13.43 22.30
CA ALA A 86 -2.17 14.35 22.11
C ALA A 86 -0.85 13.60 21.85
N GLY A 87 -0.65 12.44 22.50
CA GLY A 87 0.51 11.57 22.28
C GLY A 87 0.61 11.05 20.85
N VAL A 88 -0.51 10.59 20.29
CA VAL A 88 -0.60 10.10 18.90
C VAL A 88 -0.36 11.24 17.91
N ARG A 89 -1.03 12.40 18.12
CA ARG A 89 -0.85 13.57 17.25
C ARG A 89 0.60 14.03 17.14
N ARG A 90 1.34 14.04 18.26
CA ARG A 90 2.75 14.45 18.29
C ARG A 90 3.68 13.52 17.51
N ARG A 91 3.29 12.25 17.32
CA ARG A 91 4.08 11.26 16.58
C ARG A 91 3.87 11.31 15.07
N VAL A 92 2.91 12.10 14.56
CA VAL A 92 2.63 12.15 13.13
C VAL A 92 3.00 13.50 12.55
N ARG A 93 3.90 13.51 11.56
CA ARG A 93 4.27 14.68 10.75
C ARG A 93 3.62 14.58 9.38
N LEU A 94 3.02 15.65 8.89
CA LEU A 94 2.40 15.74 7.56
C LEU A 94 3.24 16.64 6.65
N VAL A 95 3.63 16.12 5.48
CA VAL A 95 4.49 16.82 4.52
C VAL A 95 3.85 16.75 3.13
N GLY A 96 3.79 17.88 2.44
CA GLY A 96 3.36 17.95 1.04
C GLY A 96 4.53 17.62 0.12
N GLY A 97 4.36 16.64 -0.79
CA GLY A 97 5.40 16.29 -1.75
C GLY A 97 5.13 14.95 -2.46
N THR A 98 5.82 14.75 -3.58
CA THR A 98 5.74 13.49 -4.33
C THR A 98 6.75 12.46 -3.80
N GLY A 99 6.47 11.18 -4.04
CA GLY A 99 7.33 10.09 -3.56
C GLY A 99 8.70 10.09 -4.22
N GLU A 100 8.78 10.43 -5.51
CA GLU A 100 10.03 10.49 -6.27
C GLU A 100 11.00 11.56 -5.74
N ARG A 101 10.46 12.63 -5.17
CA ARG A 101 11.24 13.72 -4.57
C ARG A 101 11.26 13.67 -3.05
N ALA A 102 10.79 12.58 -2.44
CA ALA A 102 10.63 12.49 -1.00
C ALA A 102 11.96 12.69 -0.24
N HIS A 103 13.05 12.12 -0.73
CA HIS A 103 14.38 12.29 -0.11
C HIS A 103 14.81 13.77 -0.07
N GLU A 104 14.63 14.51 -1.15
CA GLU A 104 14.93 15.93 -1.21
C GLU A 104 13.97 16.74 -0.30
N THR A 105 12.66 16.47 -0.42
CA THR A 105 11.61 17.15 0.36
C THR A 105 11.79 16.97 1.87
N LEU A 106 12.31 15.82 2.29
CA LEU A 106 12.59 15.49 3.69
C LEU A 106 14.03 15.85 4.13
N GLY A 107 14.76 16.63 3.31
CA GLY A 107 16.08 17.15 3.68
C GLY A 107 17.15 16.06 3.86
N GLY A 108 17.06 14.95 3.15
CA GLY A 108 18.00 13.83 3.25
C GLY A 108 17.79 12.94 4.49
N GLU A 109 16.68 13.11 5.21
CA GLU A 109 16.35 12.22 6.34
C GLU A 109 16.22 10.76 5.91
N THR A 110 16.66 9.85 6.80
CA THR A 110 16.47 8.41 6.62
C THR A 110 15.60 7.82 7.73
N PHE A 111 14.96 6.70 7.42
CA PHE A 111 13.95 6.07 8.24
C PHE A 111 14.26 4.60 8.50
N ASP A 112 13.71 4.08 9.60
CA ASP A 112 13.77 2.66 9.96
C ASP A 112 12.89 1.83 9.03
N SER A 113 11.78 2.41 8.60
CA SER A 113 10.87 1.78 7.65
C SER A 113 10.26 2.79 6.69
N VAL A 114 10.03 2.35 5.44
CA VAL A 114 9.41 3.12 4.36
C VAL A 114 8.21 2.34 3.85
N LEU A 115 7.04 2.96 3.84
CA LEU A 115 5.80 2.39 3.30
C LEU A 115 5.43 3.09 2.00
N CYS A 116 4.88 2.33 1.04
CA CYS A 116 4.32 2.87 -0.19
C CYS A 116 3.16 1.98 -0.65
N HIS A 117 1.96 2.26 -0.14
CA HIS A 117 0.82 1.37 -0.28
C HIS A 117 -0.24 1.87 -1.26
N GLY A 118 -0.28 1.25 -2.46
CA GLY A 118 -1.28 1.54 -3.48
C GLY A 118 -0.96 2.78 -4.32
N VAL A 119 0.31 3.11 -4.45
CA VAL A 119 0.84 4.20 -5.29
C VAL A 119 1.38 3.66 -6.61
N LEU A 120 2.16 2.58 -6.58
CA LEU A 120 2.89 2.04 -7.74
C LEU A 120 1.98 1.77 -8.94
N MET A 121 0.74 1.38 -8.70
CA MET A 121 -0.24 1.09 -9.76
C MET A 121 -0.62 2.30 -10.63
N TYR A 122 -0.34 3.51 -10.17
CA TYR A 122 -0.62 4.76 -10.91
C TYR A 122 0.59 5.24 -11.74
N LEU A 123 1.76 4.64 -11.52
CA LEU A 123 3.01 4.99 -12.22
C LEU A 123 3.14 4.19 -13.51
N GLU A 124 3.75 4.77 -14.51
CA GLU A 124 4.04 4.08 -15.76
C GLU A 124 5.16 3.05 -15.56
N ASP A 125 6.21 3.44 -14.84
CA ASP A 125 7.30 2.58 -14.38
C ASP A 125 7.45 2.74 -12.85
N PRO A 126 7.40 1.66 -12.04
CA PRO A 126 7.56 1.73 -10.59
C PRO A 126 9.01 1.83 -10.14
N ARG A 127 9.99 1.47 -10.99
CA ARG A 127 11.41 1.39 -10.62
C ARG A 127 11.97 2.69 -10.07
N PRO A 128 11.75 3.88 -10.68
CA PRO A 128 12.22 5.14 -10.11
C PRO A 128 11.66 5.39 -8.70
N MET A 129 10.38 5.08 -8.48
CA MET A 129 9.79 5.19 -7.14
C MET A 129 10.44 4.22 -6.15
N ILE A 130 10.67 2.97 -6.52
CA ILE A 130 11.29 1.96 -5.65
C ILE A 130 12.73 2.38 -5.30
N HIS A 131 13.48 2.97 -6.23
CA HIS A 131 14.78 3.57 -5.94
C HIS A 131 14.67 4.74 -4.96
N ALA A 132 13.69 5.62 -5.13
CA ALA A 132 13.43 6.72 -4.19
C ALA A 132 13.08 6.22 -2.78
N LEU A 133 12.24 5.17 -2.68
CA LEU A 133 11.94 4.52 -1.40
C LEU A 133 13.21 3.94 -0.74
N SER A 134 14.07 3.29 -1.52
CA SER A 134 15.34 2.77 -1.00
C SER A 134 16.26 3.88 -0.49
N ALA A 135 16.29 5.05 -1.16
CA ALA A 135 17.09 6.19 -0.72
C ALA A 135 16.66 6.73 0.65
N LEU A 136 15.38 6.61 1.00
CA LEU A 136 14.83 6.99 2.31
C LEU A 136 15.17 6.01 3.43
N LEU A 137 15.61 4.79 3.11
CA LEU A 137 15.93 3.78 4.12
C LEU A 137 17.35 3.95 4.66
N ARG A 138 17.49 3.84 5.96
CA ARG A 138 18.78 3.55 6.57
C ARG A 138 19.25 2.12 6.17
N PRO A 139 20.55 1.82 6.23
CA PRO A 139 21.04 0.45 6.06
C PRO A 139 20.33 -0.52 7.03
N GLY A 140 19.86 -1.65 6.52
CA GLY A 140 19.07 -2.62 7.29
C GLY A 140 17.60 -2.23 7.52
N GLY A 141 17.16 -1.07 7.06
CA GLY A 141 15.76 -0.61 7.15
C GLY A 141 14.80 -1.41 6.28
N VAL A 142 13.52 -1.40 6.64
CA VAL A 142 12.46 -2.19 6.00
C VAL A 142 11.65 -1.33 5.04
N VAL A 143 11.44 -1.82 3.82
CA VAL A 143 10.47 -1.25 2.86
C VAL A 143 9.27 -2.17 2.73
N SER A 144 8.09 -1.57 2.64
CA SER A 144 6.83 -2.26 2.41
C SER A 144 6.08 -1.59 1.27
N VAL A 145 5.75 -2.35 0.22
CA VAL A 145 4.97 -1.86 -0.91
C VAL A 145 3.69 -2.69 -1.06
N LEU A 146 2.61 -2.02 -1.44
CA LEU A 146 1.36 -2.68 -1.81
C LEU A 146 1.05 -2.29 -3.25
N ALA A 147 1.11 -3.27 -4.15
CA ALA A 147 0.91 -3.12 -5.59
C ALA A 147 -0.31 -3.91 -6.07
N LYS A 148 -0.82 -3.57 -7.24
CA LYS A 148 -1.88 -4.33 -7.89
C LYS A 148 -1.27 -5.55 -8.58
N ASN A 149 -1.92 -6.71 -8.42
CA ASN A 149 -1.43 -7.96 -8.99
C ASN A 149 -1.86 -8.11 -10.46
N ALA A 150 -0.89 -8.16 -11.37
CA ALA A 150 -1.13 -8.36 -12.80
C ALA A 150 -1.74 -9.74 -13.09
N THR A 151 -1.32 -10.78 -12.38
CA THR A 151 -1.78 -12.15 -12.62
C THR A 151 -3.25 -12.38 -12.20
N ALA A 152 -3.82 -11.47 -11.40
CA ALA A 152 -5.19 -11.56 -10.90
C ALA A 152 -6.18 -10.62 -11.60
N LEU A 153 -5.81 -9.94 -12.68
CA LEU A 153 -6.67 -8.95 -13.32
C LEU A 153 -7.98 -9.54 -13.85
N ALA A 154 -7.95 -10.78 -14.35
CA ALA A 154 -9.12 -11.49 -14.87
C ALA A 154 -10.05 -12.05 -13.78
N MET A 155 -9.56 -12.24 -12.54
CA MET A 155 -10.33 -12.90 -11.49
C MET A 155 -11.63 -12.19 -11.16
N ARG A 156 -11.58 -10.90 -10.89
CA ARG A 156 -12.78 -10.14 -10.52
C ARG A 156 -13.83 -10.11 -11.64
N PRO A 157 -13.52 -9.70 -12.87
CA PRO A 157 -14.52 -9.70 -13.93
C PRO A 157 -15.09 -11.10 -14.21
N ALA A 158 -14.31 -12.16 -14.10
CA ALA A 158 -14.78 -13.53 -14.27
C ALA A 158 -15.80 -13.91 -13.19
N LEU A 159 -15.48 -13.65 -11.91
CA LEU A 159 -16.35 -13.93 -10.78
C LEU A 159 -17.63 -13.07 -10.75
N GLU A 160 -17.59 -11.88 -11.37
CA GLU A 160 -18.74 -11.01 -11.59
C GLU A 160 -19.57 -11.40 -12.84
N GLY A 161 -19.21 -12.48 -13.57
CA GLY A 161 -19.90 -12.93 -14.79
C GLY A 161 -19.59 -12.11 -16.04
N ARG A 162 -18.63 -11.20 -15.99
CA ARG A 162 -18.19 -10.36 -17.13
C ARG A 162 -17.08 -11.07 -17.91
N TYR A 163 -17.44 -12.18 -18.57
CA TYR A 163 -16.48 -13.10 -19.19
C TYR A 163 -15.65 -12.48 -20.31
N GLN A 164 -16.22 -11.58 -21.12
CA GLN A 164 -15.48 -10.89 -22.17
C GLN A 164 -14.41 -9.96 -21.61
N ASP A 165 -14.74 -9.21 -20.55
CA ASP A 165 -13.77 -8.38 -19.84
C ASP A 165 -12.65 -9.23 -19.20
N ALA A 166 -13.03 -10.40 -18.66
CA ALA A 166 -12.07 -11.33 -18.09
C ALA A 166 -11.10 -11.87 -19.16
N LEU A 167 -11.60 -12.27 -20.33
CA LEU A 167 -10.76 -12.72 -21.46
C LEU A 167 -9.79 -11.63 -21.91
N CYS A 168 -10.23 -10.38 -22.01
CA CYS A 168 -9.35 -9.25 -22.31
C CYS A 168 -8.28 -9.06 -21.21
N SER A 169 -8.66 -9.26 -19.95
CA SER A 169 -7.77 -9.06 -18.80
C SER A 169 -6.70 -10.15 -18.63
N LEU A 170 -6.88 -11.34 -19.23
CA LEU A 170 -5.90 -12.45 -19.11
C LEU A 170 -4.50 -12.09 -19.65
N LYS A 171 -4.44 -11.19 -20.61
CA LYS A 171 -3.19 -10.76 -21.27
C LYS A 171 -2.87 -9.28 -21.03
N ALA A 172 -3.66 -8.62 -20.18
CA ALA A 172 -3.52 -7.19 -19.92
C ALA A 172 -2.54 -6.96 -18.75
N GLU A 173 -1.73 -5.94 -18.88
CA GLU A 173 -0.92 -5.40 -17.78
C GLU A 173 -1.65 -4.27 -17.04
N ARG A 174 -2.75 -3.78 -17.62
CA ARG A 174 -3.52 -2.64 -17.11
C ARG A 174 -5.01 -2.96 -17.14
N ASP A 175 -5.72 -2.47 -16.15
CA ASP A 175 -7.20 -2.49 -16.17
C ASP A 175 -7.77 -1.15 -15.67
N ARG A 176 -9.04 -0.95 -15.94
CA ARG A 176 -9.79 0.16 -15.37
C ARG A 176 -10.28 -0.24 -13.98
N GLY A 177 -9.67 0.37 -12.95
CA GLY A 177 -10.09 0.20 -11.56
C GLY A 177 -11.52 0.71 -11.31
N ARG A 178 -12.08 0.40 -10.13
CA ARG A 178 -13.43 0.84 -9.73
C ARG A 178 -13.58 2.36 -9.66
N LEU A 179 -12.49 3.09 -9.45
CA LEU A 179 -12.47 4.55 -9.49
C LEU A 179 -12.49 5.14 -10.90
N GLY A 180 -12.57 4.27 -11.94
CA GLY A 180 -12.60 4.68 -13.34
C GLY A 180 -11.23 5.05 -13.92
N VAL A 181 -10.16 4.95 -13.12
CA VAL A 181 -8.79 5.22 -13.54
C VAL A 181 -8.13 3.93 -14.04
N ILE A 182 -7.40 4.05 -15.15
CA ILE A 182 -6.56 2.95 -15.65
C ILE A 182 -5.34 2.83 -14.72
N THR A 183 -5.13 1.63 -14.21
CA THR A 183 -4.03 1.32 -13.32
C THR A 183 -3.24 0.12 -13.84
N ARG A 184 -1.94 0.13 -13.62
CA ARG A 184 -1.03 -0.95 -13.98
C ARG A 184 -1.05 -2.04 -12.90
N GLY A 185 -0.86 -3.29 -13.30
CA GLY A 185 -0.52 -4.39 -12.41
C GLY A 185 0.96 -4.71 -12.49
N ASP A 186 1.50 -5.25 -11.41
CA ASP A 186 2.85 -5.79 -11.32
C ASP A 186 2.78 -7.29 -11.07
N THR A 187 3.78 -8.05 -11.54
CA THR A 187 4.01 -9.41 -11.06
C THR A 187 4.91 -9.38 -9.82
N VAL A 188 4.94 -10.49 -9.08
CA VAL A 188 5.88 -10.63 -7.95
C VAL A 188 7.32 -10.59 -8.44
N GLU A 189 7.59 -11.19 -9.61
CA GLU A 189 8.90 -11.22 -10.27
C GLU A 189 9.38 -9.83 -10.65
N ASP A 190 8.51 -8.98 -11.21
CA ASP A 190 8.83 -7.59 -11.55
C ASP A 190 9.21 -6.78 -10.31
N LEU A 191 8.44 -6.93 -9.23
CA LEU A 191 8.71 -6.26 -7.97
C LEU A 191 10.01 -6.76 -7.31
N TYR A 192 10.29 -8.06 -7.39
CA TYR A 192 11.56 -8.62 -6.94
C TYR A 192 12.75 -8.07 -7.73
N GLY A 193 12.60 -7.97 -9.06
CA GLY A 193 13.60 -7.35 -9.94
C GLY A 193 13.88 -5.91 -9.52
N ALA A 194 12.84 -5.09 -9.38
CA ALA A 194 12.95 -3.69 -9.01
C ALA A 194 13.55 -3.50 -7.59
N PHE A 195 13.20 -4.36 -6.63
CA PHE A 195 13.83 -4.35 -5.30
C PHE A 195 15.32 -4.64 -5.37
N ARG A 196 15.71 -5.67 -6.11
CA ARG A 196 17.12 -6.06 -6.29
C ARG A 196 17.94 -4.92 -6.94
N GLU A 197 17.40 -4.27 -7.96
CA GLU A 197 18.02 -3.11 -8.63
C GLU A 197 18.22 -1.93 -7.65
N ALA A 198 17.27 -1.72 -6.74
CA ALA A 198 17.33 -0.69 -5.72
C ALA A 198 18.17 -1.07 -4.47
N GLY A 199 18.88 -2.21 -4.48
CA GLY A 199 19.66 -2.69 -3.35
C GLY A 199 18.84 -3.18 -2.15
N VAL A 200 17.60 -3.61 -2.41
CA VAL A 200 16.67 -4.16 -1.43
C VAL A 200 16.58 -5.68 -1.62
N GLU A 201 16.74 -6.41 -0.53
CA GLU A 201 16.47 -7.85 -0.47
C GLU A 201 14.98 -8.07 -0.16
N ALA A 202 14.28 -8.81 -1.00
CA ALA A 202 12.90 -9.21 -0.72
C ALA A 202 12.88 -10.25 0.40
N LEU A 203 12.09 -10.00 1.45
CA LEU A 203 11.95 -10.88 2.60
C LEU A 203 10.74 -11.80 2.46
N GLN A 204 9.57 -11.22 2.20
CA GLN A 204 8.30 -11.92 2.17
C GLN A 204 7.29 -11.16 1.33
N TRP A 205 6.38 -11.89 0.67
CA TRP A 205 5.20 -11.29 0.09
C TRP A 205 3.93 -12.01 0.53
N TYR A 206 2.84 -11.26 0.56
CA TYR A 206 1.51 -11.68 0.97
C TYR A 206 0.51 -11.31 -0.12
N GLY A 207 -0.43 -12.21 -0.41
CA GLY A 207 -1.62 -11.87 -1.18
C GLY A 207 -2.61 -11.10 -0.30
N VAL A 208 -3.24 -10.07 -0.86
CA VAL A 208 -4.26 -9.30 -0.15
C VAL A 208 -5.54 -9.30 -0.98
N ARG A 209 -6.63 -9.75 -0.39
CA ARG A 209 -7.94 -9.98 -1.02
C ARG A 209 -7.87 -11.06 -2.10
N VAL A 210 -7.85 -12.31 -1.64
CA VAL A 210 -7.83 -13.52 -2.47
C VAL A 210 -9.26 -13.84 -2.96
N PHE A 211 -10.22 -13.89 -2.02
CA PHE A 211 -11.58 -14.40 -2.28
C PHE A 211 -12.64 -13.30 -2.36
N THR A 212 -12.38 -12.11 -1.84
CA THR A 212 -13.44 -11.11 -1.59
C THR A 212 -13.49 -9.95 -2.58
N ASP A 213 -12.54 -9.84 -3.53
CA ASP A 213 -12.46 -8.66 -4.42
C ASP A 213 -13.70 -8.47 -5.31
N HIS A 214 -14.41 -9.54 -5.63
CA HIS A 214 -15.63 -9.53 -6.44
C HIS A 214 -16.88 -9.06 -5.68
N LEU A 215 -16.85 -9.02 -4.33
CA LEU A 215 -18.02 -8.69 -3.50
C LEU A 215 -18.42 -7.21 -3.53
N GLY A 216 -17.74 -6.41 -4.31
CA GLY A 216 -18.12 -5.01 -4.52
C GLY A 216 -17.89 -4.12 -3.30
N ASP A 217 -18.86 -3.26 -3.03
CA ASP A 217 -18.85 -2.32 -1.91
C ASP A 217 -19.62 -2.87 -0.69
N ARG A 218 -19.55 -4.20 -0.50
CA ARG A 218 -20.10 -4.87 0.69
C ARG A 218 -19.55 -4.23 1.96
N MET A 219 -20.43 -3.97 2.93
CA MET A 219 -20.03 -3.57 4.27
C MET A 219 -19.53 -4.78 5.05
N PRO A 220 -18.62 -4.59 6.02
CA PRO A 220 -18.27 -5.63 6.98
C PRO A 220 -19.50 -6.14 7.70
N GLY A 221 -19.63 -7.45 7.87
CA GLY A 221 -20.67 -8.13 8.62
C GLY A 221 -20.12 -8.74 9.91
N GLU A 222 -20.98 -9.52 10.61
CA GLU A 222 -20.59 -10.28 11.80
C GLU A 222 -19.52 -11.34 11.47
N ASP A 223 -19.46 -11.77 10.20
CA ASP A 223 -18.50 -12.72 9.65
C ASP A 223 -17.10 -12.11 9.39
N LEU A 224 -16.87 -10.84 9.73
CA LEU A 224 -15.59 -10.18 9.48
C LEU A 224 -14.37 -10.91 10.09
N PRO A 225 -14.42 -11.43 11.33
CA PRO A 225 -13.27 -12.17 11.90
C PRO A 225 -12.88 -13.39 11.08
N GLU A 226 -13.87 -14.19 10.66
CA GLU A 226 -13.67 -15.39 9.85
C GLU A 226 -13.14 -15.04 8.45
N VAL A 227 -13.67 -13.98 7.84
CA VAL A 227 -13.21 -13.49 6.54
C VAL A 227 -11.76 -13.00 6.63
N LEU A 228 -11.40 -12.26 7.67
CA LEU A 228 -10.02 -11.80 7.89
C LEU A 228 -9.06 -12.98 8.06
N GLU A 229 -9.44 -14.01 8.80
CA GLU A 229 -8.58 -15.18 9.03
C GLU A 229 -8.42 -16.00 7.75
N LEU A 230 -9.51 -16.25 7.01
CA LEU A 230 -9.49 -16.93 5.71
C LEU A 230 -8.58 -16.19 4.71
N GLU A 231 -8.76 -14.90 4.57
CA GLU A 231 -7.98 -14.06 3.65
C GLU A 231 -6.49 -14.01 4.06
N TRP A 232 -6.21 -14.00 5.37
CA TRP A 232 -4.85 -14.02 5.89
C TRP A 232 -4.13 -15.33 5.58
N GLU A 233 -4.76 -16.47 5.86
CA GLU A 233 -4.17 -17.78 5.59
C GLU A 233 -4.02 -18.03 4.09
N ALA A 234 -5.01 -17.68 3.28
CA ALA A 234 -4.93 -17.76 1.83
C ALA A 234 -3.84 -16.83 1.26
N GLY A 235 -3.73 -15.62 1.80
CA GLY A 235 -2.72 -14.64 1.40
C GLY A 235 -1.27 -15.04 1.69
N ARG A 236 -1.06 -16.10 2.49
CA ARG A 236 0.25 -16.66 2.83
C ARG A 236 0.57 -17.95 2.13
N SER A 237 -0.41 -18.57 1.49
CA SER A 237 -0.34 -19.95 1.03
C SER A 237 -0.45 -20.05 -0.50
N GLU A 238 0.45 -20.81 -1.13
CA GLU A 238 0.26 -21.21 -2.52
C GLU A 238 -0.77 -22.34 -2.63
N PRO A 239 -1.56 -22.38 -3.71
CA PRO A 239 -1.55 -21.44 -4.86
C PRO A 239 -2.41 -20.20 -4.65
N TYR A 240 -3.09 -20.05 -3.51
CA TYR A 240 -4.13 -19.03 -3.29
C TYR A 240 -3.59 -17.59 -3.41
N ARG A 241 -2.46 -17.29 -2.79
CA ARG A 241 -1.92 -15.92 -2.81
C ARG A 241 -1.60 -15.42 -4.22
N SER A 242 -1.28 -16.33 -5.17
CA SER A 242 -0.96 -15.98 -6.55
C SER A 242 -2.11 -15.29 -7.29
N VAL A 243 -3.36 -15.53 -6.88
CA VAL A 243 -4.55 -14.90 -7.48
C VAL A 243 -5.15 -13.79 -6.62
N ALA A 244 -4.47 -13.37 -5.56
CA ALA A 244 -4.89 -12.23 -4.76
C ALA A 244 -4.92 -10.94 -5.57
N ARG A 245 -5.84 -10.05 -5.28
CA ARG A 245 -5.99 -8.76 -5.97
C ARG A 245 -4.77 -7.87 -5.85
N LEU A 246 -4.10 -7.89 -4.69
CA LEU A 246 -2.94 -7.06 -4.41
C LEU A 246 -1.78 -7.93 -3.92
N ILE A 247 -0.57 -7.49 -4.24
CA ILE A 247 0.69 -8.01 -3.72
C ILE A 247 1.17 -7.05 -2.64
N HIS A 248 1.34 -7.55 -1.42
CA HIS A 248 2.04 -6.84 -0.35
C HIS A 248 3.45 -7.43 -0.23
N LEU A 249 4.44 -6.71 -0.72
CA LEU A 249 5.85 -7.12 -0.69
C LEU A 249 6.60 -6.34 0.38
N VAL A 250 7.35 -7.07 1.20
CA VAL A 250 8.25 -6.51 2.21
C VAL A 250 9.70 -6.89 1.89
N GLY A 251 10.59 -5.91 2.01
CA GLY A 251 12.01 -6.11 1.80
C GLY A 251 12.86 -5.34 2.81
N ARG A 252 14.17 -5.58 2.76
CA ARG A 252 15.15 -4.95 3.62
C ARG A 252 16.29 -4.37 2.79
N LYS A 253 16.66 -3.12 3.04
CA LYS A 253 17.82 -2.51 2.43
C LYS A 253 19.09 -3.24 2.91
N LYS A 254 19.91 -3.67 1.97
CA LYS A 254 21.19 -4.33 2.30
C LYS A 254 22.06 -3.40 3.14
N PRO A 255 22.78 -3.91 4.12
CA PRO A 255 23.82 -3.16 4.79
C PRO A 255 24.86 -2.65 3.77
N ILE A 256 25.45 -1.49 4.04
CA ILE A 256 26.61 -1.04 3.28
C ILE A 256 27.74 -2.02 3.61
N GLN A 257 28.18 -2.78 2.60
CA GLN A 257 29.41 -3.57 2.77
C GLN A 257 30.56 -2.57 2.87
N GLY A 258 31.17 -2.49 4.05
CA GLY A 258 32.38 -1.70 4.30
C GLY A 258 33.60 -2.30 3.63
#